data_3badba163817a7bc05d0797a27d09a3e
#
_entry.id   3badba163817a7bc05d0797a27d09a3e
#
_cell.length_a   1.000
_cell.length_b   1.000
_cell.length_c   1.000
_cell.angle_alpha   90.00
_cell.angle_beta   90.00
_cell.angle_gamma   90.00
#
_symmetry.space_group_name_H-M   'P 1'
#
loop_
_entity.id
_entity.type
_entity.pdbx_description
1 polymer ?
#
loop_
_entity_poly.entity_id
_entity_poly.type
_entity_poly.pdbx_seq_one_letter_code
_entity_poly.pdbx_strand_id
1 'polypeptide(L)'
;WNECFVEMSGLARDKVTKISFAIEVFGKERTMGDFLRFDVDAVELQKVENPETVKGWMPAQNRIIFSTTGYSIESPKSAIVNVEKHGGQFQLKDAATQAIVYTGPVRKEKTGLGEFETIDFSDFKTQGRYVIQVGDVTTLPFYIHQDVWDDSAWRMVNFLFCERCGYPVPGKHGACHNDLHATYNGHIIHIN
;
A
#
# COMPACT_ATOMS: atom_id res chain seq x y z
N TRP A 1 -15.43 1.16 6.18
CA TRP A 1 -15.75 2.50 5.69
C TRP A 1 -14.47 3.29 5.46
N ASN A 2 -14.43 4.08 4.38
CA ASN A 2 -13.34 5.00 4.08
C ASN A 2 -13.91 6.41 4.07
N GLU A 3 -13.19 7.35 4.66
CA GLU A 3 -13.54 8.76 4.64
C GLU A 3 -12.79 9.43 3.47
N CYS A 4 -13.52 10.18 2.66
CA CYS A 4 -12.98 10.85 1.48
C CYS A 4 -13.28 12.35 1.57
N PHE A 5 -12.24 13.17 1.38
CA PHE A 5 -12.37 14.61 1.34
C PHE A 5 -12.14 15.13 -0.07
N VAL A 6 -12.97 16.04 -0.52
CA VAL A 6 -12.80 16.70 -1.81
C VAL A 6 -12.74 18.20 -1.60
N GLU A 7 -11.58 18.82 -1.87
CA GLU A 7 -11.41 20.26 -1.84
C GLU A 7 -12.17 20.91 -3.01
N MET A 8 -13.12 21.77 -2.69
CA MET A 8 -14.01 22.39 -3.66
C MET A 8 -13.77 23.90 -3.82
N SER A 9 -12.78 24.49 -3.18
CA SER A 9 -12.56 25.96 -3.23
C SER A 9 -12.28 26.47 -4.63
N GLY A 10 -11.62 25.67 -5.47
CA GLY A 10 -11.35 25.99 -6.87
C GLY A 10 -12.50 25.76 -7.86
N LEU A 11 -13.64 25.27 -7.39
CA LEU A 11 -14.79 24.97 -8.24
C LEU A 11 -15.84 26.10 -8.19
N ALA A 12 -16.51 26.33 -9.30
CA ALA A 12 -17.66 27.25 -9.35
C ALA A 12 -18.84 26.64 -8.57
N ARG A 13 -19.06 27.11 -7.34
CA ARG A 13 -20.01 26.50 -6.38
C ARG A 13 -21.36 27.22 -6.31
N ASP A 14 -21.52 28.34 -6.96
CA ASP A 14 -22.66 29.22 -6.75
C ASP A 14 -23.98 28.66 -7.28
N LYS A 15 -23.92 27.62 -8.13
CA LYS A 15 -25.08 27.02 -8.78
C LYS A 15 -25.01 25.50 -8.84
N VAL A 16 -24.49 24.85 -7.80
CA VAL A 16 -24.49 23.40 -7.73
C VAL A 16 -25.91 22.89 -7.53
N THR A 17 -26.42 22.18 -8.49
CA THR A 17 -27.76 21.59 -8.48
C THR A 17 -27.72 20.08 -8.29
N LYS A 18 -26.56 19.43 -8.46
CA LYS A 18 -26.40 17.99 -8.41
C LYS A 18 -24.97 17.60 -8.01
N ILE A 19 -24.87 16.64 -7.14
CA ILE A 19 -23.63 15.90 -6.85
C ILE A 19 -23.84 14.48 -7.37
N SER A 20 -22.89 13.97 -8.14
CA SER A 20 -22.93 12.61 -8.68
C SER A 20 -21.67 11.86 -8.26
N PHE A 21 -21.86 10.65 -7.76
CA PHE A 21 -20.79 9.70 -7.53
C PHE A 21 -20.77 8.74 -8.72
N ALA A 22 -19.63 8.60 -9.37
CA ALA A 22 -19.50 7.74 -10.53
C ALA A 22 -18.24 6.89 -10.40
N ILE A 23 -18.36 5.65 -10.87
CA ILE A 23 -17.21 4.76 -11.05
C ILE A 23 -17.05 4.55 -12.54
N GLU A 24 -15.89 4.92 -13.06
CA GLU A 24 -15.55 4.65 -14.45
C GLU A 24 -14.76 3.35 -14.52
N VAL A 25 -15.25 2.41 -15.30
CA VAL A 25 -14.57 1.15 -15.58
C VAL A 25 -13.94 1.26 -16.97
N PHE A 26 -12.61 1.26 -16.99
CA PHE A 26 -11.85 1.27 -18.23
C PHE A 26 -11.61 -0.17 -18.68
N GLY A 27 -12.19 -0.57 -19.80
CA GLY A 27 -12.03 -1.90 -20.39
C GLY A 27 -13.08 -2.16 -21.46
N LYS A 28 -12.78 -3.10 -22.38
CA LYS A 28 -13.66 -3.42 -23.50
C LYS A 28 -14.75 -4.44 -23.18
N GLU A 29 -14.64 -5.17 -22.08
CA GLU A 29 -15.55 -6.26 -21.76
C GLU A 29 -16.33 -5.94 -20.48
N ARG A 30 -17.62 -5.72 -20.65
CA ARG A 30 -18.61 -5.82 -19.58
C ARG A 30 -19.22 -7.19 -19.68
N THR A 31 -18.97 -8.06 -18.73
CA THR A 31 -19.72 -9.30 -18.61
C THR A 31 -21.13 -8.99 -18.10
N MET A 32 -22.13 -9.51 -18.78
CA MET A 32 -23.53 -9.41 -18.31
C MET A 32 -23.64 -10.17 -16.98
N GLY A 33 -23.94 -9.42 -15.91
CA GLY A 33 -24.05 -9.97 -14.56
C GLY A 33 -23.08 -9.37 -13.55
N ASP A 34 -22.05 -8.64 -14.00
CA ASP A 34 -21.16 -7.92 -13.11
C ASP A 34 -21.89 -6.67 -12.56
N PHE A 35 -21.98 -6.60 -11.27
CA PHE A 35 -22.46 -5.40 -10.59
C PHE A 35 -21.45 -4.97 -9.55
N LEU A 36 -21.28 -3.66 -9.45
CA LEU A 36 -20.51 -3.03 -8.42
C LEU A 36 -21.46 -2.29 -7.49
N ARG A 37 -21.38 -2.58 -6.21
CA ARG A 37 -22.11 -1.87 -5.18
C ARG A 37 -21.16 -1.03 -4.36
N PHE A 38 -21.47 0.24 -4.21
CA PHE A 38 -20.85 1.10 -3.21
C PHE A 38 -21.95 1.83 -2.45
N ASP A 39 -21.73 1.94 -1.18
CA ASP A 39 -22.63 2.65 -0.30
C ASP A 39 -21.96 3.96 0.10
N VAL A 40 -22.72 5.05 0.04
CA VAL A 40 -22.25 6.38 0.43
C VAL A 40 -23.06 6.82 1.63
N ASP A 41 -22.40 7.25 2.69
CA ASP A 41 -23.03 7.71 3.93
C ASP A 41 -22.38 9.01 4.39
N ALA A 42 -23.09 9.77 5.22
CA ALA A 42 -22.61 10.99 5.87
C ALA A 42 -21.99 12.02 4.91
N VAL A 43 -22.66 12.30 3.78
CA VAL A 43 -22.21 13.35 2.85
C VAL A 43 -22.42 14.71 3.45
N GLU A 44 -21.33 15.43 3.74
CA GLU A 44 -21.36 16.75 4.36
C GLU A 44 -20.64 17.79 3.49
N LEU A 45 -21.14 19.01 3.50
CA LEU A 45 -20.44 20.19 2.96
C LEU A 45 -19.99 21.05 4.13
N GLN A 46 -18.69 21.09 4.33
CA GLN A 46 -18.09 21.83 5.44
C GLN A 46 -17.36 23.08 4.94
N LYS A 47 -17.51 24.18 5.65
CA LYS A 47 -16.64 25.34 5.47
C LYS A 47 -15.50 25.24 6.49
N VAL A 48 -14.31 25.02 5.98
CA VAL A 48 -13.10 24.89 6.78
C VAL A 48 -12.26 26.14 6.62
N GLU A 49 -11.85 26.78 7.73
CA GLU A 49 -11.01 27.98 7.68
C GLU A 49 -9.59 27.69 7.20
N ASN A 50 -9.05 26.55 7.61
CA ASN A 50 -7.74 26.07 7.20
C ASN A 50 -7.91 24.65 6.63
N PRO A 51 -8.29 24.47 5.36
CA PRO A 51 -8.43 23.16 4.79
C PRO A 51 -7.07 22.46 4.76
N GLU A 52 -7.05 21.24 5.26
CA GLU A 52 -5.91 20.35 5.02
C GLU A 52 -5.86 20.02 3.52
N THR A 53 -5.05 20.75 2.79
CA THR A 53 -4.77 20.41 1.39
C THR A 53 -3.83 19.24 1.36
N VAL A 54 -4.38 18.04 1.42
CA VAL A 54 -3.61 16.81 1.21
C VAL A 54 -3.24 16.74 -0.25
N LYS A 55 -2.01 17.08 -0.56
CA LYS A 55 -1.41 16.85 -1.87
C LYS A 55 -0.63 15.54 -1.80
N GLY A 56 -1.17 14.49 -2.39
CA GLY A 56 -0.52 13.20 -2.43
C GLY A 56 -1.02 12.22 -1.35
N TRP A 57 -0.22 11.19 -1.10
CA TRP A 57 -0.52 10.18 -0.09
C TRP A 57 -0.14 10.68 1.31
N MET A 58 -1.01 10.46 2.28
CA MET A 58 -0.74 10.75 3.69
C MET A 58 -0.97 9.49 4.54
N PRO A 59 -0.08 9.20 5.48
CA PRO A 59 -0.31 8.11 6.43
C PRO A 59 -1.49 8.45 7.34
N ALA A 60 -2.28 7.44 7.72
CA ALA A 60 -3.35 7.62 8.68
C ALA A 60 -2.80 8.11 10.03
N GLN A 61 -3.59 8.94 10.72
CA GLN A 61 -3.23 9.50 12.02
C GLN A 61 -2.98 8.40 13.06
N ASN A 62 -2.00 8.61 13.93
CA ASN A 62 -1.56 7.67 14.96
C ASN A 62 -1.15 6.30 14.38
N ARG A 63 -0.43 6.33 13.26
CA ARG A 63 0.10 5.13 12.60
C ARG A 63 1.58 5.26 12.30
N ILE A 64 2.24 4.11 12.30
CA ILE A 64 3.60 3.93 11.80
C ILE A 64 3.48 3.05 10.58
N ILE A 65 3.95 3.54 9.44
CA ILE A 65 3.94 2.81 8.17
C ILE A 65 5.31 2.19 7.96
N PHE A 66 5.34 0.89 7.92
CA PHE A 66 6.57 0.09 7.86
C PHE A 66 6.37 -1.11 6.93
N SER A 67 7.45 -1.80 6.59
CA SER A 67 7.35 -3.04 5.82
C SER A 67 6.83 -4.19 6.70
N THR A 68 5.61 -4.63 6.44
CA THR A 68 5.03 -5.79 7.14
C THR A 68 5.69 -7.13 6.75
N THR A 69 6.30 -7.20 5.57
CA THR A 69 7.16 -8.33 5.17
C THR A 69 8.43 -8.37 6.02
N GLY A 70 8.92 -7.19 6.44
CA GLY A 70 10.16 -7.01 7.20
C GLY A 70 11.27 -6.35 6.39
N TYR A 71 12.49 -6.47 6.86
CA TYR A 71 13.67 -5.83 6.29
C TYR A 71 14.83 -6.80 6.20
N SER A 72 15.56 -6.76 5.09
CA SER A 72 16.83 -7.48 4.99
C SER A 72 17.87 -6.83 5.91
N ILE A 73 18.79 -7.63 6.43
CA ILE A 73 19.81 -7.18 7.40
C ILE A 73 20.61 -6.00 6.84
N GLU A 74 21.04 -6.09 5.58
CA GLU A 74 21.93 -5.10 4.96
C GLU A 74 21.18 -3.98 4.22
N SER A 75 19.86 -4.11 4.02
CA SER A 75 19.09 -3.08 3.32
C SER A 75 18.85 -1.83 4.18
N PRO A 76 18.57 -0.67 3.58
CA PRO A 76 18.02 0.46 4.30
C PRO A 76 16.72 0.05 5.02
N LYS A 77 16.58 0.50 6.25
CA LYS A 77 15.45 0.19 7.12
C LYS A 77 14.84 1.49 7.63
N SER A 78 13.70 1.85 7.09
CA SER A 78 13.00 3.07 7.47
C SER A 78 11.51 2.84 7.64
N ALA A 79 10.86 3.73 8.35
CA ALA A 79 9.41 3.77 8.47
C ALA A 79 8.93 5.23 8.50
N ILE A 80 7.67 5.45 8.10
CA ILE A 80 7.04 6.76 8.15
C ILE A 80 6.17 6.81 9.41
N VAL A 81 6.23 7.92 10.11
CA VAL A 81 5.53 8.13 11.37
C VAL A 81 4.48 9.22 11.20
N ASN A 82 3.27 8.96 11.66
CA ASN A 82 2.22 9.97 11.84
C ASN A 82 1.63 9.82 13.25
N VAL A 83 2.43 10.23 14.25
CA VAL A 83 2.08 10.13 15.67
C VAL A 83 2.27 11.51 16.30
N GLU A 84 1.22 12.12 16.81
CA GLU A 84 1.27 13.49 17.31
C GLU A 84 2.20 13.69 18.51
N LYS A 85 2.26 12.71 19.41
CA LYS A 85 3.01 12.79 20.67
C LYS A 85 4.11 11.73 20.72
N HIS A 86 5.25 12.03 20.16
CA HIS A 86 6.35 11.04 20.04
C HIS A 86 7.66 11.44 20.76
N GLY A 87 7.75 12.63 21.34
CA GLY A 87 8.97 13.05 22.06
C GLY A 87 10.23 13.13 21.19
N GLY A 88 10.10 13.09 19.86
CA GLY A 88 11.21 13.18 18.90
C GLY A 88 12.06 11.91 18.78
N GLN A 89 11.66 10.79 19.39
CA GLN A 89 12.42 9.55 19.38
C GLN A 89 11.53 8.32 19.11
N PHE A 90 12.15 7.27 18.57
CA PHE A 90 11.56 5.95 18.46
C PHE A 90 12.39 4.90 19.19
N GLN A 91 11.78 3.78 19.49
CA GLN A 91 12.40 2.60 20.07
C GLN A 91 12.12 1.38 19.18
N LEU A 92 13.18 0.61 18.90
CA LEU A 92 13.03 -0.73 18.38
C LEU A 92 13.11 -1.69 19.57
N LYS A 93 12.12 -2.56 19.70
CA LYS A 93 12.02 -3.52 20.79
C LYS A 93 11.99 -4.94 20.26
N ASP A 94 12.62 -5.85 20.97
CA ASP A 94 12.44 -7.27 20.74
C ASP A 94 10.97 -7.66 20.97
N ALA A 95 10.37 -8.35 20.02
CA ALA A 95 8.93 -8.63 20.03
C ALA A 95 8.52 -9.60 21.15
N ALA A 96 9.41 -10.45 21.62
CA ALA A 96 9.14 -11.44 22.65
C ALA A 96 9.39 -10.88 24.07
N THR A 97 10.53 -10.24 24.26
CA THR A 97 10.98 -9.75 25.58
C THR A 97 10.55 -8.33 25.88
N GLN A 98 10.16 -7.56 24.86
CA GLN A 98 9.89 -6.12 24.94
C GLN A 98 11.11 -5.28 25.36
N ALA A 99 12.30 -5.87 25.37
CA ALA A 99 13.52 -5.14 25.65
C ALA A 99 13.83 -4.16 24.51
N ILE A 100 14.27 -2.95 24.88
CA ILE A 100 14.71 -1.95 23.91
C ILE A 100 16.07 -2.40 23.37
N VAL A 101 16.19 -2.58 22.06
CA VAL A 101 17.43 -3.02 21.38
C VAL A 101 18.06 -1.91 20.55
N TYR A 102 17.28 -0.89 20.18
CA TYR A 102 17.79 0.27 19.44
C TYR A 102 16.89 1.48 19.68
N THR A 103 17.46 2.67 19.62
CA THR A 103 16.74 3.94 19.72
C THR A 103 17.29 4.91 18.68
N GLY A 104 16.45 5.77 18.17
CA GLY A 104 16.86 6.80 17.22
C GLY A 104 15.91 7.98 17.19
N PRO A 105 16.28 9.05 16.49
CA PRO A 105 15.44 10.22 16.34
C PRO A 105 14.34 10.01 15.31
N VAL A 106 13.18 10.66 15.52
CA VAL A 106 12.19 10.93 14.48
C VAL A 106 12.64 12.19 13.75
N ARG A 107 12.72 12.15 12.43
CA ARG A 107 13.20 13.25 11.57
C ARG A 107 12.11 13.71 10.62
N LYS A 108 12.04 14.99 10.35
CA LYS A 108 11.22 15.53 9.26
C LYS A 108 11.97 15.43 7.95
N GLU A 109 11.34 14.89 6.95
CA GLU A 109 11.90 14.70 5.62
C GLU A 109 10.95 15.26 4.57
N LYS A 110 11.49 16.04 3.65
CA LYS A 110 10.75 16.60 2.53
C LYS A 110 11.02 15.78 1.28
N THR A 111 9.96 15.23 0.72
CA THR A 111 10.01 14.40 -0.48
C THR A 111 9.18 15.04 -1.60
N GLY A 112 9.20 14.42 -2.79
CA GLY A 112 8.32 14.81 -3.89
C GLY A 112 6.83 14.59 -3.62
N LEU A 113 6.49 13.74 -2.63
CA LEU A 113 5.11 13.43 -2.22
C LEU A 113 4.62 14.29 -1.06
N GLY A 114 5.50 15.03 -0.39
CA GLY A 114 5.16 15.87 0.76
C GLY A 114 6.23 15.85 1.85
N GLU A 115 5.89 16.41 3.00
CA GLU A 115 6.72 16.38 4.20
C GLU A 115 6.22 15.27 5.13
N PHE A 116 7.12 14.40 5.55
CA PHE A 116 6.82 13.27 6.41
C PHE A 116 7.76 13.25 7.61
N GLU A 117 7.30 12.67 8.70
CA GLU A 117 8.18 12.27 9.77
C GLU A 117 8.64 10.84 9.50
N THR A 118 9.95 10.62 9.58
CA THR A 118 10.59 9.34 9.25
C THR A 118 11.49 8.89 10.38
N ILE A 119 11.70 7.60 10.46
CA ILE A 119 12.67 6.96 11.32
C ILE A 119 13.59 6.08 10.48
N ASP A 120 14.84 6.02 10.86
CA ASP A 120 15.87 5.22 10.21
C ASP A 120 16.55 4.35 11.25
N PHE A 121 16.59 3.05 11.02
CA PHE A 121 17.28 2.05 11.83
C PHE A 121 18.15 1.13 10.97
N SER A 122 18.67 1.66 9.85
CA SER A 122 19.53 0.94 8.90
C SER A 122 20.81 0.40 9.54
N ASP A 123 21.31 1.07 10.56
CA ASP A 123 22.51 0.65 11.30
C ASP A 123 22.26 -0.56 12.21
N PHE A 124 21.01 -0.87 12.51
CA PHE A 124 20.69 -2.05 13.31
C PHE A 124 20.71 -3.30 12.42
N LYS A 125 21.67 -4.20 12.66
CA LYS A 125 21.97 -5.38 11.83
C LYS A 125 21.64 -6.71 12.49
N THR A 126 21.09 -6.70 13.69
CA THR A 126 20.78 -7.94 14.40
C THR A 126 19.53 -8.60 13.84
N GLN A 127 19.67 -9.88 13.48
CA GLN A 127 18.55 -10.69 13.03
C GLN A 127 17.58 -10.97 14.18
N GLY A 128 16.28 -10.91 13.90
CA GLY A 128 15.26 -11.18 14.92
C GLY A 128 13.87 -10.71 14.52
N ARG A 129 12.96 -10.75 15.50
CA ARG A 129 11.61 -10.27 15.37
C ARG A 129 11.40 -9.06 16.29
N TYR A 130 10.93 -7.97 15.73
CA TYR A 130 10.92 -6.67 16.39
C TYR A 130 9.59 -5.96 16.24
N VAL A 131 9.37 -4.95 17.09
CA VAL A 131 8.31 -3.95 16.96
C VAL A 131 8.95 -2.57 17.06
N ILE A 132 8.37 -1.59 16.37
CA ILE A 132 8.72 -0.17 16.50
C ILE A 132 7.72 0.46 17.44
N GLN A 133 8.19 1.22 18.40
CA GLN A 133 7.38 2.08 19.26
C GLN A 133 7.75 3.55 19.08
N VAL A 134 6.72 4.39 18.89
CA VAL A 134 6.83 5.85 18.80
C VAL A 134 5.73 6.46 19.67
N GLY A 135 6.09 7.13 20.72
CA GLY A 135 5.11 7.53 21.74
C GLY A 135 4.33 6.32 22.30
N ASP A 136 3.02 6.39 22.23
CA ASP A 136 2.12 5.32 22.67
C ASP A 136 1.75 4.34 21.56
N VAL A 137 2.24 4.55 20.34
CA VAL A 137 1.92 3.71 19.18
C VAL A 137 3.00 2.65 18.96
N THR A 138 2.58 1.41 18.85
CA THR A 138 3.45 0.26 18.58
C THR A 138 2.98 -0.47 17.33
N THR A 139 3.93 -0.88 16.47
CA THR A 139 3.64 -1.64 15.26
C THR A 139 3.25 -3.08 15.56
N LEU A 140 2.71 -3.76 14.55
CA LEU A 140 2.75 -5.23 14.52
C LEU A 140 4.20 -5.71 14.45
N PRO A 141 4.48 -6.93 14.94
CA PRO A 141 5.82 -7.50 14.84
C PRO A 141 6.23 -7.77 13.38
N PHE A 142 7.49 -7.49 13.07
CA PHE A 142 8.11 -7.76 11.78
C PHE A 142 9.49 -8.42 11.96
N TYR A 143 10.02 -8.96 10.87
CA TYR A 143 11.33 -9.61 10.88
C TYR A 143 12.41 -8.71 10.28
N ILE A 144 13.61 -8.77 10.88
CA ILE A 144 14.87 -8.38 10.25
C ILE A 144 15.60 -9.68 10.01
N HIS A 145 15.75 -10.09 8.74
CA HIS A 145 16.34 -11.36 8.37
C HIS A 145 16.94 -11.30 6.97
N GLN A 146 17.97 -12.12 6.72
CA GLN A 146 18.62 -12.18 5.40
C GLN A 146 17.61 -12.50 4.30
N ASP A 147 16.77 -13.50 4.51
CA ASP A 147 15.89 -14.10 3.51
C ASP A 147 14.43 -13.62 3.65
N VAL A 148 14.23 -12.45 4.24
CA VAL A 148 12.90 -11.91 4.56
C VAL A 148 11.99 -11.75 3.34
N TRP A 149 12.56 -11.62 2.15
CA TRP A 149 11.85 -11.45 0.88
C TRP A 149 11.64 -12.73 0.09
N ASP A 150 12.26 -13.86 0.48
CA ASP A 150 12.26 -15.10 -0.31
C ASP A 150 10.86 -15.65 -0.54
N ASP A 151 10.01 -15.69 0.49
CA ASP A 151 8.63 -16.15 0.36
C ASP A 151 7.82 -15.24 -0.60
N SER A 152 8.01 -13.93 -0.53
CA SER A 152 7.34 -12.97 -1.42
C SER A 152 7.82 -13.10 -2.86
N ALA A 153 9.13 -13.26 -3.06
CA ALA A 153 9.73 -13.48 -4.37
C ALA A 153 9.24 -14.80 -4.97
N TRP A 154 9.20 -15.88 -4.18
CA TRP A 154 8.69 -17.16 -4.60
C TRP A 154 7.22 -17.12 -5.00
N ARG A 155 6.39 -16.42 -4.23
CA ARG A 155 4.96 -16.23 -4.56
C ARG A 155 4.78 -15.49 -5.89
N MET A 156 5.62 -14.48 -6.15
CA MET A 156 5.60 -13.75 -7.42
C MET A 156 5.97 -14.67 -8.59
N VAL A 157 7.03 -15.45 -8.45
CA VAL A 157 7.44 -16.42 -9.47
C VAL A 157 6.35 -17.47 -9.70
N ASN A 158 5.76 -17.98 -8.63
CA ASN A 158 4.67 -18.96 -8.72
C ASN A 158 3.41 -18.36 -9.36
N PHE A 159 3.11 -17.09 -9.11
CA PHE A 159 2.02 -16.38 -9.80
C PHE A 159 2.26 -16.37 -11.30
N LEU A 160 3.43 -15.91 -11.75
CA LEU A 160 3.80 -15.89 -13.16
C LEU A 160 3.76 -17.29 -13.78
N PHE A 161 4.15 -18.32 -13.03
CA PHE A 161 4.04 -19.70 -13.48
C PHE A 161 2.58 -20.13 -13.67
N CYS A 162 1.69 -19.75 -12.74
CA CYS A 162 0.27 -20.08 -12.80
C CYS A 162 -0.47 -19.34 -13.92
N GLU A 163 0.00 -18.16 -14.31
CA GLU A 163 -0.59 -17.34 -15.38
C GLU A 163 -0.18 -17.79 -16.79
N ARG A 164 0.67 -18.80 -16.89
CA ARG A 164 1.12 -19.30 -18.19
C ARG A 164 -0.01 -20.01 -18.93
N CYS A 165 -0.22 -19.61 -20.19
CA CYS A 165 -1.14 -20.28 -21.10
C CYS A 165 -0.49 -21.47 -21.80
N GLY A 166 -1.30 -22.42 -22.26
CA GLY A 166 -0.84 -23.56 -23.03
C GLY A 166 -0.28 -24.73 -22.21
N TYR A 167 -0.18 -24.58 -20.89
CA TYR A 167 0.36 -25.60 -19.98
C TYR A 167 -0.62 -25.90 -18.84
N PRO A 168 -0.71 -27.18 -18.44
CA PRO A 168 -1.45 -27.50 -17.23
C PRO A 168 -0.67 -27.05 -15.99
N VAL A 169 -1.37 -26.41 -15.06
CA VAL A 169 -0.83 -26.07 -13.74
C VAL A 169 -1.52 -26.96 -12.71
N PRO A 170 -0.82 -27.95 -12.13
CA PRO A 170 -1.40 -28.91 -11.21
C PRO A 170 -2.15 -28.22 -10.03
N GLY A 171 -3.39 -28.64 -9.79
CA GLY A 171 -4.22 -28.09 -8.72
C GLY A 171 -4.79 -26.69 -8.99
N LYS A 172 -4.57 -26.12 -10.18
CA LYS A 172 -5.09 -24.82 -10.59
C LYS A 172 -5.97 -24.92 -11.84
N HIS A 173 -5.39 -25.24 -12.99
CA HIS A 173 -6.12 -25.36 -14.24
C HIS A 173 -5.41 -26.34 -15.22
N GLY A 174 -6.19 -26.85 -16.19
CA GLY A 174 -5.64 -27.60 -17.31
C GLY A 174 -4.92 -26.70 -18.33
N ALA A 175 -4.43 -27.28 -19.42
CA ALA A 175 -3.91 -26.51 -20.54
C ALA A 175 -5.03 -25.60 -21.08
N CYS A 176 -4.75 -24.30 -21.17
CA CYS A 176 -5.71 -23.28 -21.58
C CYS A 176 -5.15 -22.45 -22.74
N HIS A 177 -6.05 -21.75 -23.44
CA HIS A 177 -5.72 -20.81 -24.53
C HIS A 177 -4.90 -21.40 -25.69
N ASN A 178 -4.92 -22.71 -25.86
CA ASN A 178 -4.28 -23.38 -26.99
C ASN A 178 -5.00 -23.16 -28.32
N ASP A 179 -6.24 -22.66 -28.25
CA ASP A 179 -7.14 -22.40 -29.36
C ASP A 179 -7.24 -20.92 -29.73
N LEU A 180 -6.48 -20.05 -29.04
CA LEU A 180 -6.44 -18.63 -29.36
C LEU A 180 -5.63 -18.40 -30.63
N HIS A 181 -6.34 -17.87 -31.64
CA HIS A 181 -5.77 -17.48 -32.92
C HIS A 181 -5.99 -15.99 -33.15
N ALA A 182 -4.97 -15.27 -33.52
CA ALA A 182 -5.08 -13.94 -34.10
C ALA A 182 -4.77 -14.00 -35.58
N THR A 183 -5.50 -13.23 -36.40
CA THR A 183 -5.18 -13.08 -37.83
C THR A 183 -4.49 -11.74 -38.03
N TYR A 184 -3.31 -11.78 -38.68
CA TYR A 184 -2.61 -10.59 -39.14
C TYR A 184 -2.27 -10.75 -40.63
N ASN A 185 -2.74 -9.84 -41.45
CA ASN A 185 -2.57 -9.89 -42.92
C ASN A 185 -3.00 -11.24 -43.53
N GLY A 186 -4.07 -11.84 -43.02
CA GLY A 186 -4.57 -13.13 -43.52
C GLY A 186 -3.81 -14.37 -43.01
N HIS A 187 -2.80 -14.18 -42.17
CA HIS A 187 -2.07 -15.27 -41.53
C HIS A 187 -2.62 -15.50 -40.11
N ILE A 188 -2.81 -16.77 -39.76
CA ILE A 188 -3.18 -17.18 -38.41
C ILE A 188 -1.91 -17.17 -37.56
N ILE A 189 -1.95 -16.41 -36.47
CA ILE A 189 -0.92 -16.37 -35.43
C ILE A 189 -1.47 -17.11 -34.24
N HIS A 190 -0.79 -18.15 -33.78
CA HIS A 190 -1.09 -18.76 -32.47
C HIS A 190 -0.52 -17.87 -31.38
N ILE A 191 -1.38 -17.46 -30.45
CA ILE A 191 -1.00 -16.73 -29.26
C ILE A 191 -0.97 -17.75 -28.12
N ASN A 192 0.22 -18.11 -27.68
CA ASN A 192 0.45 -18.97 -26.52
C ASN A 192 0.72 -18.09 -25.30
#